data_0957f54d43c479150dd1a5b11e683251
#
_entry.id   0957f54d43c479150dd1a5b11e683251
#
_cell.length_a   1.000
_cell.length_b   1.000
_cell.length_c   1.000
_cell.angle_alpha   90.00
_cell.angle_beta   90.00
_cell.angle_gamma   90.00
#
_symmetry.space_group_name_H-M   'P 1'
#
loop_
_entity.id
_entity.type
_entity.pdbx_description
1 polymer ?
#
loop_
_entity_poly.entity_id
_entity_poly.type
_entity_poly.pdbx_seq_one_letter_code
_entity_poly.pdbx_strand_id
1 'polypeptide(L)'
;EGLDTGDVLLEKKYLISDFETSHSLTDSLSSIGASAIIETLAHLSDLKAKPQNNNDATYAKKITKIEAQIDWNQSAENISLMIRAFNPRPVAQTNAKAKQFENKVIRIIEAETVQHESSKNPGSIVQQIKDTCYVATGNGVLSLKKVQLSGKNVVSIKDFNNAYQLIKLN
;
A
#
# COMPACT_ATOMS: atom_id res chain seq x y z
N GLU A 1 14.28 -26.83 -16.21
CA GLU A 1 13.92 -25.46 -16.64
C GLU A 1 12.98 -24.90 -15.61
N GLY A 2 13.35 -23.77 -14.99
CA GLY A 2 12.54 -23.06 -14.00
C GLY A 2 11.75 -21.92 -14.63
N LEU A 3 10.78 -21.37 -13.88
CA LEU A 3 10.09 -20.13 -14.25
C LEU A 3 11.05 -18.96 -14.07
N ASP A 4 10.98 -17.99 -14.99
CA ASP A 4 11.70 -16.71 -14.94
C ASP A 4 13.24 -16.84 -14.86
N THR A 5 13.82 -17.94 -15.38
CA THR A 5 15.26 -18.23 -15.34
C THR A 5 15.97 -18.03 -16.68
N GLY A 6 15.23 -17.63 -17.74
CA GLY A 6 15.79 -17.36 -19.07
C GLY A 6 16.66 -16.12 -19.10
N ASP A 7 17.50 -16.03 -20.14
CA ASP A 7 18.33 -14.85 -20.37
C ASP A 7 17.48 -13.59 -20.66
N VAL A 8 17.98 -12.43 -20.23
CA VAL A 8 17.33 -11.13 -20.44
C VAL A 8 17.77 -10.52 -21.76
N LEU A 9 16.82 -10.21 -22.63
CA LEU A 9 17.06 -9.55 -23.93
C LEU A 9 17.02 -8.03 -23.83
N LEU A 10 16.08 -7.49 -23.06
CA LEU A 10 15.89 -6.04 -22.89
C LEU A 10 15.46 -5.75 -21.45
N GLU A 11 15.98 -4.67 -20.90
CA GLU A 11 15.63 -4.16 -19.55
C GLU A 11 15.21 -2.71 -19.65
N LYS A 12 14.07 -2.39 -19.02
CA LYS A 12 13.60 -1.00 -18.85
C LYS A 12 13.50 -0.69 -17.35
N LYS A 13 14.02 0.45 -16.95
CA LYS A 13 13.97 0.92 -15.57
C LYS A 13 12.82 1.92 -15.39
N TYR A 14 12.10 1.79 -14.31
CA TYR A 14 11.05 2.69 -13.88
C TYR A 14 11.33 3.18 -12.45
N LEU A 15 11.28 4.49 -12.24
CA LEU A 15 11.45 5.06 -10.91
C LEU A 15 10.11 5.10 -10.18
N ILE A 16 9.98 4.31 -9.12
CA ILE A 16 8.78 4.30 -8.28
C ILE A 16 8.73 5.60 -7.48
N SER A 17 7.65 6.37 -7.62
CA SER A 17 7.46 7.63 -6.91
C SER A 17 6.94 7.42 -5.48
N ASP A 18 7.06 8.46 -4.63
CA ASP A 18 6.58 8.41 -3.25
C ASP A 18 5.05 8.31 -3.13
N PHE A 19 4.31 8.52 -4.22
CA PHE A 19 2.85 8.45 -4.25
C PHE A 19 2.32 7.22 -4.99
N GLU A 20 3.22 6.39 -5.52
CA GLU A 20 2.86 5.19 -6.29
C GLU A 20 2.09 4.20 -5.43
N THR A 21 1.03 3.62 -6.00
CA THR A 21 0.31 2.46 -5.45
C THR A 21 0.61 1.23 -6.30
N SER A 22 0.29 0.03 -5.83
CA SER A 22 0.45 -1.16 -6.66
C SER A 22 -0.41 -1.10 -7.94
N HIS A 23 -1.54 -0.38 -7.91
CA HIS A 23 -2.39 -0.18 -9.09
C HIS A 23 -1.69 0.71 -10.13
N SER A 24 -1.30 1.92 -9.74
CA SER A 24 -0.66 2.86 -10.68
C SER A 24 0.67 2.32 -11.21
N LEU A 25 1.44 1.63 -10.36
CA LEU A 25 2.67 0.95 -10.77
C LEU A 25 2.39 -0.16 -11.80
N THR A 26 1.34 -0.95 -11.60
CA THR A 26 0.95 -2.00 -12.55
C THR A 26 0.60 -1.41 -13.92
N ASP A 27 -0.15 -0.31 -13.96
CA ASP A 27 -0.52 0.37 -15.20
C ASP A 27 0.71 0.94 -15.93
N SER A 28 1.61 1.58 -15.18
CA SER A 28 2.87 2.10 -15.71
C SER A 28 3.76 1.00 -16.28
N LEU A 29 3.95 -0.07 -15.52
CA LEU A 29 4.77 -1.21 -15.95
C LEU A 29 4.15 -1.97 -17.12
N SER A 30 2.82 -2.07 -17.20
CA SER A 30 2.12 -2.68 -18.34
C SER A 30 2.39 -1.89 -19.64
N SER A 31 2.34 -0.57 -19.58
CA SER A 31 2.63 0.29 -20.73
C SER A 31 4.10 0.19 -21.17
N ILE A 32 5.03 0.18 -20.21
CA ILE A 32 6.45 0.01 -20.47
C ILE A 32 6.74 -1.39 -21.04
N GLY A 33 6.12 -2.43 -20.48
CA GLY A 33 6.25 -3.80 -20.94
C GLY A 33 5.74 -3.98 -22.38
N ALA A 34 4.60 -3.40 -22.71
CA ALA A 34 4.08 -3.42 -24.09
C ALA A 34 5.05 -2.77 -25.09
N SER A 35 5.64 -1.63 -24.75
CA SER A 35 6.65 -0.98 -25.58
C SER A 35 7.94 -1.79 -25.67
N ALA A 36 8.38 -2.39 -24.57
CA ALA A 36 9.59 -3.20 -24.51
C ALA A 36 9.48 -4.47 -25.36
N ILE A 37 8.32 -5.14 -25.38
CA ILE A 37 8.15 -6.34 -26.21
C ILE A 37 8.16 -6.00 -27.71
N ILE A 38 7.55 -4.90 -28.12
CA ILE A 38 7.56 -4.42 -29.51
C ILE A 38 9.01 -4.10 -29.92
N GLU A 39 9.76 -3.38 -29.13
CA GLU A 39 11.16 -3.05 -29.36
C GLU A 39 12.02 -4.31 -29.46
N THR A 40 11.83 -5.26 -28.54
CA THR A 40 12.56 -6.54 -28.55
C THR A 40 12.31 -7.32 -29.83
N LEU A 41 11.05 -7.44 -30.27
CA LEU A 41 10.71 -8.17 -31.49
C LEU A 41 11.25 -7.48 -32.76
N ALA A 42 11.25 -6.15 -32.81
CA ALA A 42 11.78 -5.39 -33.94
C ALA A 42 13.30 -5.53 -34.11
N HIS A 43 14.04 -5.77 -33.02
CA HIS A 43 15.51 -5.85 -33.00
C HIS A 43 16.04 -7.19 -32.53
N LEU A 44 15.23 -8.26 -32.64
CA LEU A 44 15.55 -9.57 -32.07
C LEU A 44 16.87 -10.13 -32.58
N SER A 45 17.22 -9.88 -33.87
CA SER A 45 18.47 -10.31 -34.47
C SER A 45 19.71 -9.62 -33.92
N ASP A 46 19.56 -8.42 -33.38
CA ASP A 46 20.67 -7.56 -32.95
C ASP A 46 20.88 -7.59 -31.44
N LEU A 47 19.88 -8.08 -30.69
CA LEU A 47 19.93 -8.17 -29.24
C LEU A 47 20.81 -9.36 -28.80
N LYS A 48 21.62 -9.11 -27.78
CA LYS A 48 22.44 -10.14 -27.13
C LYS A 48 21.76 -10.51 -25.79
N ALA A 49 21.41 -11.77 -25.67
CA ALA A 49 20.89 -12.34 -24.44
C ALA A 49 21.93 -12.23 -23.30
N LYS A 50 21.52 -11.78 -22.14
CA LYS A 50 22.34 -11.68 -20.92
C LYS A 50 21.88 -12.70 -19.91
N PRO A 51 22.75 -13.64 -19.46
CA PRO A 51 22.37 -14.61 -18.44
C PRO A 51 22.06 -13.91 -17.11
N GLN A 52 21.06 -14.42 -16.39
CA GLN A 52 20.73 -13.96 -15.05
C GLN A 52 21.67 -14.60 -14.02
N ASN A 53 22.00 -13.83 -12.97
CA ASN A 53 22.77 -14.35 -11.83
C ASN A 53 21.81 -14.98 -10.82
N ASN A 54 21.85 -16.28 -10.65
CA ASN A 54 20.99 -17.00 -9.70
C ASN A 54 21.22 -16.58 -8.23
N ASN A 55 22.39 -16.01 -7.90
CA ASN A 55 22.65 -15.53 -6.53
C ASN A 55 21.89 -14.25 -6.18
N ASP A 56 21.42 -13.52 -7.18
CA ASP A 56 20.63 -12.28 -7.02
C ASP A 56 19.11 -12.57 -7.03
N ALA A 57 18.71 -13.84 -7.16
CA ALA A 57 17.31 -14.23 -7.23
C ALA A 57 16.57 -13.95 -5.91
N THR A 58 15.45 -13.28 -6.01
CA THR A 58 14.52 -13.06 -4.88
C THR A 58 13.15 -13.63 -5.21
N TYR A 59 12.43 -14.10 -4.18
CA TYR A 59 11.12 -14.72 -4.35
C TYR A 59 10.03 -13.84 -3.78
N ALA A 60 9.11 -13.38 -4.64
CA ALA A 60 7.88 -12.70 -4.24
C ALA A 60 6.76 -13.73 -4.04
N LYS A 61 6.45 -14.07 -2.79
CA LYS A 61 5.34 -14.97 -2.46
C LYS A 61 4.00 -14.28 -2.74
N LYS A 62 2.97 -15.10 -3.02
CA LYS A 62 1.60 -14.60 -3.13
C LYS A 62 1.17 -13.93 -1.83
N ILE A 63 0.75 -12.68 -1.92
CA ILE A 63 0.24 -11.90 -0.78
C ILE A 63 -1.05 -12.53 -0.25
N THR A 64 -1.13 -12.70 1.06
CA THR A 64 -2.28 -13.25 1.77
C THR A 64 -3.14 -12.15 2.39
N LYS A 65 -4.39 -12.46 2.74
CA LYS A 65 -5.28 -11.52 3.44
C LYS A 65 -4.79 -11.18 4.85
N ILE A 66 -4.01 -12.08 5.48
CA ILE A 66 -3.46 -11.87 6.83
C ILE A 66 -2.40 -10.77 6.80
N GLU A 67 -1.58 -10.72 5.76
CA GLU A 67 -0.57 -9.68 5.59
C GLU A 67 -1.15 -8.27 5.42
N ALA A 68 -2.44 -8.18 5.04
CA ALA A 68 -3.14 -6.90 4.95
C ALA A 68 -3.61 -6.35 6.31
N GLN A 69 -3.46 -7.10 7.40
CA GLN A 69 -3.76 -6.60 8.74
C GLN A 69 -2.68 -5.60 9.17
N ILE A 70 -3.09 -4.38 9.49
CA ILE A 70 -2.18 -3.32 9.95
C ILE A 70 -1.68 -3.65 11.36
N ASP A 71 -0.35 -3.70 11.53
CA ASP A 71 0.30 -3.67 12.82
C ASP A 71 0.66 -2.22 13.17
N TRP A 72 -0.11 -1.63 14.07
CA TRP A 72 0.08 -0.23 14.49
C TRP A 72 1.39 0.01 15.25
N ASN A 73 2.11 -1.05 15.69
CA ASN A 73 3.43 -0.91 16.31
C ASN A 73 4.53 -0.59 15.30
N GLN A 74 4.28 -0.73 14.01
CA GLN A 74 5.18 -0.29 12.96
C GLN A 74 5.25 1.24 12.89
N SER A 75 6.25 1.77 12.18
CA SER A 75 6.34 3.21 11.93
C SER A 75 5.21 3.71 10.99
N ALA A 76 4.85 4.98 11.09
CA ALA A 76 3.89 5.62 10.19
C ALA A 76 4.31 5.47 8.72
N GLU A 77 5.61 5.54 8.44
CA GLU A 77 6.18 5.32 7.11
C GLU A 77 5.91 3.91 6.60
N ASN A 78 6.24 2.88 7.39
CA ASN A 78 6.02 1.47 7.00
C ASN A 78 4.53 1.18 6.78
N ILE A 79 3.65 1.70 7.63
CA ILE A 79 2.20 1.53 7.47
C ILE A 79 1.71 2.26 6.20
N SER A 80 2.21 3.46 5.91
CA SER A 80 1.88 4.20 4.69
C SER A 80 2.32 3.44 3.44
N LEU A 81 3.54 2.89 3.43
CA LEU A 81 4.06 2.04 2.35
C LEU A 81 3.17 0.80 2.15
N MET A 82 2.79 0.11 3.24
CA MET A 82 1.90 -1.04 3.20
C MET A 82 0.53 -0.68 2.60
N ILE A 83 -0.08 0.44 3.01
CA ILE A 83 -1.37 0.91 2.48
C ILE A 83 -1.28 1.10 0.96
N ARG A 84 -0.21 1.74 0.46
CA ARG A 84 0.00 1.95 -0.98
C ARG A 84 0.27 0.63 -1.72
N ALA A 85 1.10 -0.24 -1.16
CA ALA A 85 1.43 -1.54 -1.75
C ALA A 85 0.20 -2.45 -1.85
N PHE A 86 -0.74 -2.37 -0.92
CA PHE A 86 -1.94 -3.23 -0.89
C PHE A 86 -3.17 -2.59 -1.53
N ASN A 87 -3.03 -1.44 -2.15
CA ASN A 87 -4.12 -0.78 -2.89
C ASN A 87 -4.00 -1.12 -4.38
N PRO A 88 -4.98 -1.80 -5.02
CA PRO A 88 -6.35 -2.03 -4.55
C PRO A 88 -6.61 -3.39 -3.86
N ARG A 89 -5.65 -4.28 -3.79
CA ARG A 89 -5.83 -5.63 -3.23
C ARG A 89 -4.55 -6.16 -2.60
N PRO A 90 -4.68 -6.76 -1.37
CA PRO A 90 -5.87 -7.09 -0.58
C PRO A 90 -6.47 -5.94 0.24
N VAL A 91 -6.06 -4.72 0.15
CA VAL A 91 -6.37 -3.51 0.93
C VAL A 91 -6.01 -3.64 2.41
N ALA A 92 -5.14 -2.77 2.88
CA ALA A 92 -4.75 -2.70 4.29
C ALA A 92 -5.96 -2.47 5.19
N GLN A 93 -6.08 -3.24 6.27
CA GLN A 93 -7.26 -3.22 7.14
C GLN A 93 -6.88 -3.35 8.61
N THR A 94 -7.80 -2.95 9.47
CA THR A 94 -7.67 -3.07 10.93
C THR A 94 -9.05 -3.20 11.57
N ASN A 95 -9.12 -3.65 12.80
CA ASN A 95 -10.34 -3.58 13.59
C ASN A 95 -10.47 -2.19 14.20
N ALA A 96 -11.67 -1.65 14.22
CA ALA A 96 -11.96 -0.33 14.73
C ALA A 96 -13.06 -0.36 15.80
N LYS A 97 -12.85 0.40 16.86
CA LYS A 97 -13.87 0.76 17.84
C LYS A 97 -14.22 2.23 17.67
N ALA A 98 -15.52 2.53 17.66
CA ALA A 98 -16.06 3.87 17.59
C ALA A 98 -17.23 4.03 18.59
N LYS A 99 -17.70 5.25 18.83
CA LYS A 99 -18.89 5.47 19.68
C LYS A 99 -20.13 4.73 19.15
N GLN A 100 -20.22 4.58 17.82
CA GLN A 100 -21.36 3.98 17.14
C GLN A 100 -21.25 2.47 16.95
N PHE A 101 -20.07 1.85 17.22
CA PHE A 101 -19.86 0.41 17.11
C PHE A 101 -18.64 -0.06 17.92
N GLU A 102 -18.68 -1.31 18.41
CA GLU A 102 -17.62 -1.87 19.25
C GLU A 102 -16.46 -2.46 18.42
N ASN A 103 -16.74 -3.23 17.39
CA ASN A 103 -15.71 -3.91 16.61
C ASN A 103 -16.17 -4.09 15.17
N LYS A 104 -15.60 -3.31 14.26
CA LYS A 104 -15.82 -3.46 12.83
C LYS A 104 -14.50 -3.33 12.08
N VAL A 105 -14.39 -4.11 11.01
CA VAL A 105 -13.25 -3.97 10.09
C VAL A 105 -13.39 -2.65 9.34
N ILE A 106 -12.33 -1.87 9.39
CA ILE A 106 -12.12 -0.68 8.55
C ILE A 106 -10.92 -0.92 7.64
N ARG A 107 -11.09 -0.64 6.36
CA ARG A 107 -10.01 -0.66 5.37
C ARG A 107 -9.47 0.74 5.19
N ILE A 108 -8.17 0.86 5.15
CA ILE A 108 -7.49 2.14 4.92
C ILE A 108 -7.06 2.16 3.46
N ILE A 109 -7.68 3.05 2.68
CA ILE A 109 -7.45 3.15 1.24
C ILE A 109 -6.32 4.13 0.93
N GLU A 110 -6.25 5.21 1.72
CA GLU A 110 -5.27 6.27 1.55
C GLU A 110 -4.91 6.86 2.90
N ALA A 111 -3.62 6.98 3.16
CA ALA A 111 -3.07 7.62 4.35
C ALA A 111 -1.68 8.18 4.04
N GLU A 112 -1.26 9.17 4.82
CA GLU A 112 0.06 9.78 4.70
C GLU A 112 0.69 9.98 6.08
N THR A 113 2.01 10.03 6.13
CA THR A 113 2.75 10.42 7.33
C THR A 113 2.59 11.90 7.58
N VAL A 114 2.52 12.31 8.84
CA VAL A 114 2.46 13.72 9.21
C VAL A 114 3.51 14.04 10.27
N GLN A 115 4.06 15.23 10.21
CA GLN A 115 4.96 15.76 11.24
C GLN A 115 4.13 16.17 12.47
N HIS A 116 3.81 15.18 13.29
CA HIS A 116 3.06 15.34 14.52
C HIS A 116 3.61 14.37 15.56
N GLU A 117 3.90 14.88 16.75
CA GLU A 117 4.34 14.04 17.86
C GLU A 117 3.15 13.52 18.65
N SER A 118 3.23 12.30 19.13
CA SER A 118 2.23 11.70 20.00
C SER A 118 2.88 10.75 20.99
N SER A 119 2.52 10.88 22.26
CA SER A 119 2.87 9.93 23.32
C SER A 119 1.80 8.86 23.53
N LYS A 120 0.76 8.83 22.68
CA LYS A 120 -0.31 7.82 22.77
C LYS A 120 0.17 6.47 22.30
N ASN A 121 -0.41 5.42 22.85
CA ASN A 121 -0.14 4.05 22.42
C ASN A 121 -0.52 3.85 20.93
N PRO A 122 0.20 2.99 20.19
CA PRO A 122 -0.11 2.66 18.80
C PRO A 122 -1.57 2.26 18.58
N GLY A 123 -2.18 2.71 17.47
CA GLY A 123 -3.59 2.53 17.16
C GLY A 123 -4.55 3.52 17.84
N SER A 124 -4.06 4.33 18.79
CA SER A 124 -4.89 5.34 19.45
C SER A 124 -5.16 6.54 18.54
N ILE A 125 -6.36 7.09 18.63
CA ILE A 125 -6.73 8.29 17.89
C ILE A 125 -6.08 9.50 18.57
N VAL A 126 -5.20 10.18 17.87
CA VAL A 126 -4.52 11.39 18.34
C VAL A 126 -5.44 12.59 18.20
N GLN A 127 -6.05 12.73 17.03
CA GLN A 127 -6.99 13.79 16.70
C GLN A 127 -8.03 13.29 15.71
N GLN A 128 -9.28 13.67 15.89
CA GLN A 128 -10.36 13.43 14.93
C GLN A 128 -11.30 14.65 14.91
N ILE A 129 -11.13 15.51 13.91
CA ILE A 129 -11.87 16.78 13.77
C ILE A 129 -12.08 17.05 12.27
N LYS A 130 -13.32 17.27 11.84
CA LYS A 130 -13.68 17.62 10.46
C LYS A 130 -13.04 16.66 9.44
N ASP A 131 -12.06 17.14 8.67
CA ASP A 131 -11.34 16.43 7.61
C ASP A 131 -10.02 15.78 8.09
N THR A 132 -9.79 15.74 9.39
CA THR A 132 -8.57 15.23 10.01
C THR A 132 -8.88 14.00 10.85
N CYS A 133 -8.09 12.93 10.68
CA CYS A 133 -8.04 11.78 11.57
C CYS A 133 -6.58 11.30 11.68
N TYR A 134 -5.96 11.61 12.81
CA TYR A 134 -4.59 11.22 13.13
C TYR A 134 -4.56 10.04 14.07
N VAL A 135 -3.72 9.06 13.74
CA VAL A 135 -3.55 7.81 14.49
C VAL A 135 -2.10 7.68 14.92
N ALA A 136 -1.86 7.39 16.19
CA ALA A 136 -0.54 7.09 16.71
C ALA A 136 -0.06 5.74 16.17
N THR A 137 1.22 5.67 15.84
CA THR A 137 1.89 4.45 15.41
C THR A 137 3.08 4.13 16.33
N GLY A 138 3.79 3.06 16.10
CA GLY A 138 4.98 2.73 16.89
C GLY A 138 6.08 3.80 16.77
N ASN A 139 6.12 4.52 15.65
CA ASN A 139 6.97 5.69 15.45
C ASN A 139 6.28 6.66 14.49
N GLY A 140 5.97 7.87 14.99
CA GLY A 140 5.28 8.91 14.22
C GLY A 140 3.75 8.76 14.23
N VAL A 141 3.10 9.54 13.38
CA VAL A 141 1.64 9.65 13.29
C VAL A 141 1.20 9.52 11.84
N LEU A 142 0.11 8.78 11.64
CA LEU A 142 -0.50 8.57 10.33
C LEU A 142 -1.78 9.39 10.21
N SER A 143 -1.93 10.13 9.11
CA SER A 143 -3.16 10.85 8.74
C SER A 143 -3.98 9.99 7.78
N LEU A 144 -5.15 9.56 8.19
CA LEU A 144 -6.10 8.85 7.33
C LEU A 144 -6.75 9.83 6.35
N LYS A 145 -6.87 9.46 5.08
CA LYS A 145 -7.49 10.28 4.02
C LYS A 145 -8.77 9.65 3.47
N LYS A 146 -8.71 8.36 3.10
CA LYS A 146 -9.85 7.61 2.59
C LYS A 146 -9.95 6.27 3.29
N VAL A 147 -11.16 5.92 3.69
CA VAL A 147 -11.44 4.70 4.44
C VAL A 147 -12.70 4.01 3.92
N GLN A 148 -12.83 2.72 4.23
CA GLN A 148 -14.02 1.93 3.94
C GLN A 148 -14.41 1.11 5.17
N LEU A 149 -15.55 1.40 5.77
CA LEU A 149 -16.12 0.52 6.79
C LEU A 149 -16.70 -0.74 6.12
N SER A 150 -16.51 -1.90 6.72
CA SER A 150 -17.03 -3.17 6.18
C SER A 150 -18.51 -3.07 5.83
N GLY A 151 -18.87 -3.48 4.59
CA GLY A 151 -20.23 -3.39 4.06
C GLY A 151 -20.67 -1.98 3.61
N LYS A 152 -19.78 -1.00 3.55
CA LYS A 152 -20.05 0.36 3.08
C LYS A 152 -19.15 0.75 1.90
N ASN A 153 -19.46 1.88 1.27
CA ASN A 153 -18.61 2.45 0.23
C ASN A 153 -17.34 3.08 0.81
N VAL A 154 -16.33 3.27 -0.04
CA VAL A 154 -15.16 4.09 0.26
C VAL A 154 -15.62 5.54 0.40
N VAL A 155 -15.16 6.20 1.45
CA VAL A 155 -15.49 7.60 1.74
C VAL A 155 -14.24 8.39 2.14
N SER A 156 -14.29 9.70 1.97
CA SER A 156 -13.27 10.59 2.53
C SER A 156 -13.28 10.53 4.06
N ILE A 157 -12.15 10.87 4.69
CA ILE A 157 -12.10 10.93 6.15
C ILE A 157 -13.06 12.00 6.70
N LYS A 158 -13.31 13.06 5.95
CA LYS A 158 -14.32 14.08 6.29
C LYS A 158 -15.72 13.48 6.41
N ASP A 159 -16.15 12.72 5.42
CA ASP A 159 -17.48 12.10 5.42
C ASP A 159 -17.58 11.02 6.48
N PHE A 160 -16.50 10.26 6.69
CA PHE A 160 -16.43 9.28 7.77
C PHE A 160 -16.58 9.96 9.15
N ASN A 161 -15.88 11.06 9.39
CA ASN A 161 -15.92 11.78 10.67
C ASN A 161 -17.28 12.40 10.96
N ASN A 162 -18.07 12.75 9.95
CA ASN A 162 -19.44 13.22 10.12
C ASN A 162 -20.37 12.13 10.69
N ALA A 163 -20.09 10.86 10.39
CA ALA A 163 -20.93 9.72 10.79
C ALA A 163 -20.40 8.96 12.01
N TYR A 164 -19.07 8.92 12.20
CA TYR A 164 -18.43 8.06 13.18
C TYR A 164 -17.35 8.78 13.98
N GLN A 165 -17.30 8.47 15.26
CA GLN A 165 -16.21 8.93 16.14
C GLN A 165 -15.42 7.74 16.63
N LEU A 166 -14.22 7.56 16.05
CA LEU A 166 -13.28 6.49 16.41
C LEU A 166 -12.79 6.66 17.85
N ILE A 167 -12.58 5.54 18.53
CA ILE A 167 -11.97 5.46 19.85
C ILE A 167 -10.57 4.83 19.71
N LYS A 168 -10.48 3.74 18.96
CA LYS A 168 -9.23 3.00 18.78
C LYS A 168 -9.25 2.16 17.50
N LEU A 169 -8.07 1.94 16.93
CA LEU A 169 -7.76 0.95 15.89
C LEU A 169 -6.85 -0.14 16.49
N ASN A 170 -7.12 -1.43 16.17
CA ASN A 170 -6.42 -2.58 16.75
C ASN A 170 -5.82 -3.47 15.68
#